data_c76f96433fb20cd5bdaf984b821d7e0d
#
_entry.id   c76f96433fb20cd5bdaf984b821d7e0d
#
_cell.length_a   1.000
_cell.length_b   1.000
_cell.length_c   1.000
_cell.angle_alpha   90.00
_cell.angle_beta   90.00
_cell.angle_gamma   90.00
#
_symmetry.space_group_name_H-M   'P 1'
#
loop_
_entity.id
_entity.type
_entity.pdbx_description
1 polymer ?
#
loop_
_entity_poly.entity_id
_entity_poly.type
_entity_poly.pdbx_seq_one_letter_code
_entity_poly.pdbx_strand_id
1 'polypeptide(L)'
;MFKPNGYPALSPYVILQDPEATLAFAEAALGGELLRRVEDETGRIRHAEIRVGEVVLMIGGALADWPAQEAHLHLYVADVDATYARALALGATVVQAPETKDDADRRGGFRDPGGVTWWVATQVDPD
;
A
#
# COMPACT_ATOMS: atom_id res chain seq x y z
N MET A 1 -1.44 6.37 -28.18
CA MET A 1 -0.95 6.19 -26.80
C MET A 1 -1.36 4.83 -26.29
N PHE A 2 -0.43 4.11 -25.72
CA PHE A 2 -0.71 2.73 -25.30
C PHE A 2 -1.09 2.61 -23.82
N LYS A 3 -1.05 3.67 -23.06
CA LYS A 3 -1.43 3.66 -21.63
C LYS A 3 -2.04 4.99 -21.23
N PRO A 4 -2.78 5.04 -20.10
CA PRO A 4 -3.32 6.30 -19.63
C PRO A 4 -2.22 7.29 -19.30
N ASN A 5 -2.52 8.55 -19.51
CA ASN A 5 -1.59 9.63 -19.22
C ASN A 5 -1.31 9.69 -17.71
N GLY A 6 -0.03 9.79 -17.35
CA GLY A 6 0.38 9.85 -15.96
C GLY A 6 0.50 8.50 -15.26
N TYR A 7 0.23 7.39 -15.96
CA TYR A 7 0.39 6.06 -15.39
C TYR A 7 1.74 5.46 -15.80
N PRO A 8 2.39 4.70 -14.91
CA PRO A 8 3.55 3.91 -15.31
C PRO A 8 3.10 2.73 -16.16
N ALA A 9 4.03 2.17 -16.94
CA ALA A 9 3.71 1.00 -17.74
C ALA A 9 3.50 -0.25 -16.87
N LEU A 10 4.22 -0.35 -15.76
CA LEU A 10 4.13 -1.45 -14.81
C LEU A 10 3.54 -0.97 -13.51
N SER A 11 2.49 -1.62 -13.03
CA SER A 11 1.89 -1.35 -11.73
C SER A 11 1.72 -2.65 -10.96
N PRO A 12 1.93 -2.64 -9.64
CA PRO A 12 1.55 -3.78 -8.82
C PRO A 12 0.03 -3.90 -8.80
N TYR A 13 -0.45 -5.13 -8.78
CA TYR A 13 -1.87 -5.45 -8.72
C TYR A 13 -2.07 -6.41 -7.54
N VAL A 14 -2.77 -5.96 -6.51
CA VAL A 14 -3.00 -6.76 -5.31
C VAL A 14 -4.47 -7.18 -5.26
N ILE A 15 -4.71 -8.45 -4.93
CA ILE A 15 -6.05 -9.01 -4.82
C ILE A 15 -6.33 -9.25 -3.34
N LEU A 16 -7.34 -8.58 -2.80
CA LEU A 16 -7.56 -8.50 -1.37
C LEU A 16 -8.96 -8.95 -1.00
N GLN A 17 -9.06 -9.59 0.17
CA GLN A 17 -10.34 -9.95 0.74
C GLN A 17 -11.11 -8.70 1.18
N ASP A 18 -10.41 -7.68 1.67
CA ASP A 18 -11.01 -6.43 2.09
C ASP A 18 -10.33 -5.24 1.39
N PRO A 19 -10.64 -5.01 0.12
CA PRO A 19 -10.01 -3.92 -0.64
C PRO A 19 -10.37 -2.53 -0.10
N GLU A 20 -11.55 -2.37 0.49
CA GLU A 20 -11.96 -1.10 1.11
C GLU A 20 -11.00 -0.68 2.20
N ALA A 21 -10.62 -1.63 3.06
CA ALA A 21 -9.76 -1.33 4.20
C ALA A 21 -8.37 -0.90 3.75
N THR A 22 -7.79 -1.57 2.75
CA THR A 22 -6.48 -1.17 2.22
C THR A 22 -6.56 0.20 1.53
N LEU A 23 -7.61 0.45 0.75
CA LEU A 23 -7.77 1.74 0.07
C LEU A 23 -7.84 2.88 1.07
N ALA A 24 -8.71 2.76 2.08
CA ALA A 24 -8.85 3.77 3.12
C ALA A 24 -7.56 3.98 3.90
N PHE A 25 -6.87 2.88 4.21
CA PHE A 25 -5.59 2.95 4.92
C PHE A 25 -4.53 3.69 4.10
N ALA A 26 -4.40 3.35 2.82
CA ALA A 26 -3.39 3.99 1.95
C ALA A 26 -3.66 5.49 1.80
N GLU A 27 -4.92 5.89 1.71
CA GLU A 27 -5.27 7.31 1.68
C GLU A 27 -4.88 8.02 2.99
N ALA A 28 -5.24 7.45 4.12
CA ALA A 28 -5.05 8.09 5.42
C ALA A 28 -3.62 8.01 5.96
N ALA A 29 -2.96 6.88 5.78
CA ALA A 29 -1.64 6.63 6.38
C ALA A 29 -0.48 6.98 5.46
N LEU A 30 -0.66 6.83 4.15
CA LEU A 30 0.44 6.91 3.19
C LEU A 30 0.27 8.07 2.20
N GLY A 31 -0.72 8.91 2.37
CA GLY A 31 -0.97 10.05 1.49
C GLY A 31 -1.42 9.64 0.10
N GLY A 32 -2.05 8.48 -0.03
CA GLY A 32 -2.50 7.98 -1.32
C GLY A 32 -3.58 8.85 -1.94
N GLU A 33 -3.54 8.95 -3.27
CA GLU A 33 -4.52 9.69 -4.06
C GLU A 33 -5.36 8.71 -4.87
N LEU A 34 -6.67 8.66 -4.60
CA LEU A 34 -7.58 7.81 -5.34
C LEU A 34 -7.70 8.31 -6.79
N LEU A 35 -7.42 7.43 -7.75
CA LEU A 35 -7.50 7.75 -9.17
C LEU A 35 -8.75 7.16 -9.82
N ARG A 36 -9.15 5.97 -9.40
CA ARG A 36 -10.27 5.27 -9.98
C ARG A 36 -10.86 4.28 -8.98
N ARG A 37 -12.19 4.16 -9.00
CA ARG A 37 -12.92 3.20 -8.18
C ARG A 37 -14.04 2.61 -9.01
N VAL A 38 -14.07 1.29 -9.14
CA VAL A 38 -15.13 0.55 -9.82
C VAL A 38 -15.76 -0.40 -8.81
N GLU A 39 -17.06 -0.28 -8.63
CA GLU A 39 -17.83 -1.07 -7.66
C GLU A 39 -18.69 -2.11 -8.37
N ASP A 40 -19.03 -3.17 -7.66
CA ASP A 40 -20.07 -4.09 -8.11
C ASP A 40 -21.45 -3.55 -7.69
N GLU A 41 -22.49 -4.35 -7.95
CA GLU A 41 -23.89 -3.97 -7.66
C GLU A 41 -24.16 -3.75 -6.17
N THR A 42 -23.33 -4.33 -5.29
CA THR A 42 -23.50 -4.18 -3.84
C THR A 42 -22.71 -3.01 -3.27
N GLY A 43 -21.94 -2.30 -4.11
CA GLY A 43 -21.07 -1.22 -3.67
C GLY A 43 -19.69 -1.68 -3.22
N ARG A 44 -19.39 -2.98 -3.33
CA ARG A 44 -18.06 -3.51 -2.99
C ARG A 44 -17.08 -3.18 -4.10
N ILE A 45 -15.86 -2.84 -3.74
CA ILE A 45 -14.80 -2.57 -4.73
C ILE A 45 -14.50 -3.84 -5.53
N ARG A 46 -14.67 -3.75 -6.85
CA ARG A 46 -14.14 -4.73 -7.80
C ARG A 46 -12.72 -4.38 -8.18
N HIS A 47 -12.45 -3.08 -8.39
CA HIS A 47 -11.16 -2.57 -8.83
C HIS A 47 -11.01 -1.14 -8.37
N ALA A 48 -9.83 -0.80 -7.87
CA ALA A 48 -9.49 0.57 -7.53
C ALA A 48 -8.04 0.84 -7.90
N GLU A 49 -7.72 2.10 -8.13
CA GLU A 49 -6.37 2.55 -8.44
C GLU A 49 -6.06 3.74 -7.56
N ILE A 50 -4.94 3.65 -6.86
CA ILE A 50 -4.51 4.70 -5.95
C ILE A 50 -3.03 4.99 -6.19
N ARG A 51 -2.70 6.27 -6.28
CA ARG A 51 -1.31 6.70 -6.40
C ARG A 51 -0.70 6.76 -5.01
N VAL A 52 0.38 6.00 -4.82
CA VAL A 52 1.17 6.03 -3.59
C VAL A 52 2.61 6.29 -4.01
N GLY A 53 3.18 7.41 -3.53
CA GLY A 53 4.46 7.84 -4.04
C GLY A 53 4.38 8.11 -5.54
N GLU A 54 5.22 7.45 -6.31
CA GLU A 54 5.30 7.61 -7.77
C GLU A 54 4.56 6.50 -8.52
N VAL A 55 3.94 5.58 -7.80
CA VAL A 55 3.41 4.35 -8.37
C VAL A 55 1.89 4.33 -8.27
N VAL A 56 1.25 3.76 -9.27
CA VAL A 56 -0.17 3.46 -9.21
C VAL A 56 -0.33 2.03 -8.72
N LEU A 57 -0.89 1.90 -7.53
CA LEU A 57 -1.24 0.60 -6.95
C LEU A 57 -2.65 0.24 -7.42
N MET A 58 -2.78 -0.93 -8.04
CA MET A 58 -4.07 -1.46 -8.46
C MET A 58 -4.56 -2.47 -7.44
N ILE A 59 -5.83 -2.36 -7.07
CA ILE A 59 -6.44 -3.17 -6.03
C ILE A 59 -7.66 -3.86 -6.62
N GLY A 60 -7.68 -5.19 -6.53
CA GLY A 60 -8.84 -5.99 -6.91
C GLY A 60 -9.51 -6.62 -5.70
N GLY A 61 -10.83 -6.76 -5.72
CA GLY A 61 -11.57 -7.49 -4.72
C GLY A 61 -11.55 -8.98 -5.01
N ALA A 62 -11.26 -9.81 -4.01
CA ALA A 62 -11.21 -11.25 -4.17
C ALA A 62 -12.59 -11.83 -4.52
N LEU A 63 -12.57 -12.87 -5.35
CA LEU A 63 -13.74 -13.66 -5.74
C LEU A 63 -13.44 -15.13 -5.50
N ALA A 64 -14.47 -15.98 -5.55
CA ALA A 64 -14.30 -17.41 -5.28
C ALA A 64 -13.27 -18.06 -6.21
N ASP A 65 -13.26 -17.68 -7.49
CA ASP A 65 -12.31 -18.16 -8.49
C ASP A 65 -11.13 -17.19 -8.69
N TRP A 66 -11.01 -16.17 -7.84
CA TRP A 66 -9.97 -15.15 -7.89
C TRP A 66 -9.58 -14.80 -6.45
N PRO A 67 -8.89 -15.71 -5.75
CA PRO A 67 -8.69 -15.56 -4.30
C PRO A 67 -7.67 -14.48 -3.96
N ALA A 68 -7.79 -13.97 -2.73
CA ALA A 68 -6.83 -13.03 -2.20
C ALA A 68 -5.45 -13.67 -2.11
N GLN A 69 -4.42 -12.87 -2.36
CA GLN A 69 -3.01 -13.28 -2.31
C GLN A 69 -2.28 -12.43 -1.28
N GLU A 70 -1.30 -13.02 -0.62
CA GLU A 70 -0.40 -12.25 0.21
C GLU A 70 0.41 -11.28 -0.66
N ALA A 71 0.57 -10.05 -0.18
CA ALA A 71 1.30 -9.03 -0.91
C ALA A 71 2.24 -8.28 0.04
N HIS A 72 3.45 -8.03 -0.43
CA HIS A 72 4.44 -7.20 0.24
C HIS A 72 4.79 -6.05 -0.69
N LEU A 73 4.75 -4.84 -0.16
CA LEU A 73 5.13 -3.64 -0.88
C LEU A 73 6.17 -2.88 -0.06
N HIS A 74 7.07 -2.21 -0.72
CA HIS A 74 8.09 -1.40 -0.06
C HIS A 74 7.94 0.06 -0.51
N LEU A 75 7.91 0.97 0.45
CA LEU A 75 7.72 2.39 0.19
C LEU A 75 8.78 3.20 0.95
N TYR A 76 9.54 4.01 0.24
CA TYR A 76 10.37 5.01 0.89
C TYR A 76 9.52 6.19 1.33
N VAL A 77 9.72 6.63 2.56
CA VAL A 77 8.99 7.75 3.17
C VAL A 77 10.00 8.73 3.78
N ALA A 78 9.57 9.97 3.99
CA ALA A 78 10.46 11.00 4.51
C ALA A 78 10.83 10.76 5.98
N ASP A 79 9.91 10.18 6.77
CA ASP A 79 10.11 9.93 8.21
C ASP A 79 9.45 8.61 8.55
N VAL A 80 10.27 7.55 8.60
CA VAL A 80 9.77 6.20 8.83
C VAL A 80 9.09 6.07 10.20
N ASP A 81 9.62 6.70 11.23
CA ASP A 81 9.04 6.59 12.57
C ASP A 81 7.65 7.24 12.64
N ALA A 82 7.48 8.40 12.00
CA ALA A 82 6.19 9.08 11.96
C ALA A 82 5.17 8.29 11.14
N THR A 83 5.57 7.76 10.00
CA THR A 83 4.69 6.95 9.15
C THR A 83 4.27 5.68 9.89
N TYR A 84 5.21 5.01 10.55
CA TYR A 84 4.94 3.81 11.32
C TYR A 84 3.93 4.08 12.45
N ALA A 85 4.13 5.14 13.22
CA ALA A 85 3.22 5.50 14.31
C ALA A 85 1.81 5.81 13.77
N ARG A 86 1.72 6.53 12.65
CA ARG A 86 0.43 6.85 12.03
C ARG A 86 -0.26 5.58 11.54
N ALA A 87 0.49 4.65 10.95
CA ALA A 87 -0.05 3.39 10.48
C ALA A 87 -0.68 2.59 11.62
N LEU A 88 0.01 2.47 12.75
CA LEU A 88 -0.52 1.75 13.91
C LEU A 88 -1.77 2.43 14.47
N ALA A 89 -1.78 3.77 14.50
CA ALA A 89 -2.95 4.52 14.95
C ALA A 89 -4.16 4.30 14.04
N LEU A 90 -3.94 3.93 12.80
CA LEU A 90 -4.99 3.68 11.81
C LEU A 90 -5.31 2.19 11.63
N GLY A 91 -4.86 1.35 12.54
CA GLY A 91 -5.28 -0.04 12.61
C GLY A 91 -4.32 -1.07 12.03
N ALA A 92 -3.13 -0.66 11.61
CA ALA A 92 -2.13 -1.62 11.14
C ALA A 92 -1.58 -2.42 12.31
N THR A 93 -1.14 -3.65 12.04
CA THR A 93 -0.49 -4.51 13.03
C THR A 93 1.02 -4.54 12.79
N VAL A 94 1.78 -4.67 13.87
CA VAL A 94 3.24 -4.67 13.82
C VAL A 94 3.75 -5.91 13.12
N VAL A 95 4.65 -5.73 12.16
CA VAL A 95 5.49 -6.81 11.60
C VAL A 95 6.92 -6.63 12.10
N GLN A 96 7.44 -5.40 12.00
CA GLN A 96 8.77 -5.06 12.49
C GLN A 96 8.79 -3.60 12.89
N ALA A 97 9.16 -3.31 14.15
CA ALA A 97 9.36 -1.92 14.57
C ALA A 97 10.51 -1.29 13.77
N PRO A 98 10.47 0.04 13.55
CA PRO A 98 11.55 0.69 12.82
C PRO A 98 12.90 0.46 13.48
N GLU A 99 13.87 0.04 12.68
CA GLU A 99 15.24 -0.17 13.14
C GLU A 99 16.24 0.09 12.03
N THR A 100 17.46 0.44 12.41
CA THR A 100 18.58 0.60 11.49
C THR A 100 19.49 -0.60 11.69
N LYS A 101 19.64 -1.39 10.64
CA LYS A 101 20.52 -2.57 10.64
C LYS A 101 21.78 -2.25 9.83
N ASP A 102 22.29 -3.26 9.12
CA ASP A 102 23.54 -3.16 8.38
C ASP A 102 23.34 -2.62 6.96
N ASP A 103 22.30 -1.83 6.73
CA ASP A 103 22.08 -1.19 5.44
C ASP A 103 21.95 0.31 5.60
N ALA A 104 21.72 1.01 4.48
CA ALA A 104 21.63 2.46 4.46
C ALA A 104 20.31 3.00 4.97
N ASP A 105 19.37 2.12 5.32
CA ASP A 105 17.99 2.50 5.59
C ASP A 105 17.60 2.19 7.04
N ARG A 106 16.74 3.05 7.58
CA ARG A 106 15.96 2.71 8.75
C ARG A 106 14.60 2.23 8.25
N ARG A 107 14.22 1.02 8.62
CA ARG A 107 13.05 0.35 8.05
C ARG A 107 12.16 -0.26 9.11
N GLY A 108 10.84 -0.15 8.91
CA GLY A 108 9.85 -0.86 9.67
C GLY A 108 8.87 -1.57 8.76
N GLY A 109 8.05 -2.43 9.34
CA GLY A 109 7.01 -3.13 8.58
C GLY A 109 5.74 -3.24 9.38
N PHE A 110 4.61 -3.14 8.67
CA PHE A 110 3.29 -3.30 9.28
C PHE A 110 2.35 -3.91 8.24
N ARG A 111 1.32 -4.59 8.75
CA ARG A 111 0.27 -5.14 7.90
C ARG A 111 -0.96 -4.25 8.04
N ASP A 112 -1.50 -3.77 6.93
CA ASP A 112 -2.68 -2.92 6.96
C ASP A 112 -3.94 -3.75 7.21
N PRO A 113 -5.07 -3.09 7.54
CA PRO A 113 -6.31 -3.82 7.84
C PRO A 113 -6.88 -4.63 6.68
N GLY A 114 -6.48 -4.33 5.45
CA GLY A 114 -6.93 -5.06 4.27
C GLY A 114 -6.02 -6.23 3.89
N GLY A 115 -4.85 -6.33 4.51
CA GLY A 115 -3.98 -7.50 4.37
C GLY A 115 -2.70 -7.31 3.57
N VAL A 116 -2.34 -6.09 3.19
CA VAL A 116 -1.04 -5.82 2.56
C VAL A 116 0.01 -5.58 3.64
N THR A 117 1.17 -6.22 3.49
CA THR A 117 2.34 -5.94 4.32
C THR A 117 3.14 -4.84 3.65
N TRP A 118 3.29 -3.74 4.37
CA TRP A 118 4.04 -2.57 3.92
C TRP A 118 5.37 -2.52 4.65
N TRP A 119 6.45 -2.43 3.86
CA TRP A 119 7.78 -2.14 4.38
C TRP A 119 8.04 -0.68 4.09
N VAL A 120 8.27 0.11 5.13
CA VAL A 120 8.51 1.54 4.98
C VAL A 120 9.91 1.87 5.48
N ALA A 121 10.59 2.73 4.77
CA ALA A 121 11.98 3.04 5.07
C ALA A 121 12.30 4.50 4.77
N THR A 122 13.28 5.01 5.50
CA THR A 122 13.93 6.30 5.22
C THR A 122 15.41 6.03 5.08
N GLN A 123 16.03 6.53 4.03
CA GLN A 123 17.47 6.42 3.86
C GLN A 123 18.15 7.28 4.94
N VAL A 124 19.04 6.69 5.72
CA VAL A 124 19.74 7.38 6.80
C VAL A 124 21.23 7.51 6.54
N ASP A 125 21.74 6.75 5.59
CA ASP A 125 23.14 6.81 5.16
C ASP A 125 23.17 6.87 3.64
N PRO A 126 23.30 8.06 3.04
CA PRO A 126 23.22 8.21 1.60
C PRO A 126 24.51 7.79 0.88
N ASP A 127 25.26 6.89 1.41
CA ASP A 127 26.52 6.33 0.87
C ASP A 127 27.32 7.29 0.00
#